data_836ab81c22c9b5fa4720bb5c5251a786
#
_entry.id   836ab81c22c9b5fa4720bb5c5251a786
#
_cell.length_a   1.000
_cell.length_b   1.000
_cell.length_c   1.000
_cell.angle_alpha   90.00
_cell.angle_beta   90.00
_cell.angle_gamma   90.00
#
_symmetry.space_group_name_H-M   'P 1'
#
loop_
_entity.id
_entity.type
_entity.pdbx_description
1 polymer ?
#
loop_
_entity_poly.entity_id
_entity_poly.type
_entity_poly.pdbx_seq_one_letter_code
_entity_poly.pdbx_strand_id
1 'polypeptide(L)'
;MNARIVVAGASMAGLRAAEQLRAAGWTGAITLVGDEPHMPYNRPPLSKEVLAGKAPFESLAFRPRASVSDVEWRLRRRVVSAALDERTVRLDDGSVLSYDALVVATGMRPRRLDCPGPLAGRHTVRTLDDAQGLREELTRPGARVVVVGAGFIGCEVAATAVGLGVAEVTVVDPLPLPMAGPLGELLGRALLARHEDRGVRFALGVGVAGFTGEDRVTGVMLSDGSVVPADVVVESVGSVANTEWLDGNGLDLRDGVLTDELLRVGSRPEVVAVGDVARFPNARYDGVPRRVEHWSIPTDSAKHAAKALMRHLCGEQAELTPFAPLPTFWSDQHDFRLQSFGAPVLGKDDVRVLDGDPDGDVLVGYHRDGRLVGVVALGGQAVAASAARYRTELLKQPALTV
;
A
#
# COMPACT_ATOMS: atom_id res chain seq x y z
N MET A 1 31.21 -18.60 11.07
CA MET A 1 30.09 -18.16 11.95
C MET A 1 28.78 -18.39 11.19
N ASN A 2 27.84 -19.11 11.79
CA ASN A 2 26.51 -19.32 11.18
C ASN A 2 25.65 -18.05 11.40
N ALA A 3 26.04 -16.95 10.76
CA ALA A 3 25.31 -15.71 10.91
C ALA A 3 23.91 -15.83 10.26
N ARG A 4 22.90 -15.25 10.92
CA ARG A 4 21.48 -15.38 10.58
C ARG A 4 20.85 -14.01 10.33
N ILE A 5 20.09 -13.91 9.26
CA ILE A 5 19.19 -12.78 9.01
C ILE A 5 17.75 -13.23 9.26
N VAL A 6 17.02 -12.48 10.07
CA VAL A 6 15.57 -12.64 10.22
C VAL A 6 14.87 -11.55 9.43
N VAL A 7 13.86 -11.95 8.68
CA VAL A 7 12.98 -11.05 7.93
C VAL A 7 11.58 -11.14 8.52
N ALA A 8 11.16 -10.10 9.22
CA ALA A 8 9.82 -10.00 9.79
C ALA A 8 8.84 -9.48 8.73
N GLY A 9 8.07 -10.37 8.14
CA GLY A 9 7.15 -10.13 7.02
C GLY A 9 7.49 -10.99 5.80
N ALA A 10 6.63 -11.95 5.46
CA ALA A 10 6.82 -12.89 4.36
C ALA A 10 5.96 -12.53 3.12
N SER A 11 5.77 -11.24 2.85
CA SER A 11 5.11 -10.74 1.63
C SER A 11 6.15 -10.28 0.61
N MET A 12 5.76 -9.44 -0.36
CA MET A 12 6.63 -8.98 -1.44
C MET A 12 7.93 -8.36 -0.93
N ALA A 13 7.88 -7.47 0.08
CA ALA A 13 9.06 -6.81 0.61
C ALA A 13 10.05 -7.80 1.22
N GLY A 14 9.56 -8.78 2.00
CA GLY A 14 10.40 -9.82 2.59
C GLY A 14 11.03 -10.73 1.54
N LEU A 15 10.26 -11.20 0.56
CA LEU A 15 10.79 -11.98 -0.56
C LEU A 15 11.89 -11.22 -1.30
N ARG A 16 11.63 -9.96 -1.67
CA ARG A 16 12.63 -9.14 -2.37
C ARG A 16 13.86 -8.88 -1.50
N ALA A 17 13.71 -8.70 -0.18
CA ALA A 17 14.85 -8.57 0.72
C ALA A 17 15.73 -9.82 0.72
N ALA A 18 15.15 -11.02 0.84
CA ALA A 18 15.89 -12.27 0.78
C ALA A 18 16.62 -12.44 -0.57
N GLU A 19 15.93 -12.19 -1.69
CA GLU A 19 16.53 -12.25 -3.03
C GLU A 19 17.67 -11.27 -3.21
N GLN A 20 17.54 -10.04 -2.71
CA GLN A 20 18.57 -9.01 -2.83
C GLN A 20 19.77 -9.27 -1.90
N LEU A 21 19.55 -9.82 -0.70
CA LEU A 21 20.63 -10.26 0.18
C LEU A 21 21.45 -11.37 -0.49
N ARG A 22 20.81 -12.38 -1.11
CA ARG A 22 21.50 -13.42 -1.89
C ARG A 22 22.27 -12.83 -3.09
N ALA A 23 21.65 -11.90 -3.80
CA ALA A 23 22.29 -11.21 -4.94
C ALA A 23 23.48 -10.34 -4.50
N ALA A 24 23.47 -9.83 -3.27
CA ALA A 24 24.56 -9.07 -2.67
C ALA A 24 25.66 -9.97 -2.03
N GLY A 25 25.55 -11.30 -2.15
CA GLY A 25 26.58 -12.26 -1.71
C GLY A 25 26.36 -12.86 -0.33
N TRP A 26 25.21 -12.62 0.34
CA TRP A 26 24.93 -13.27 1.61
C TRP A 26 24.75 -14.78 1.44
N THR A 27 25.53 -15.58 2.18
CA THR A 27 25.48 -17.05 2.15
C THR A 27 24.98 -17.67 3.47
N GLY A 28 24.80 -16.86 4.52
CA GLY A 28 24.31 -17.31 5.83
C GLY A 28 22.82 -17.63 5.81
N ALA A 29 22.30 -18.11 6.94
CA ALA A 29 20.89 -18.45 7.08
C ALA A 29 19.98 -17.21 6.92
N ILE A 30 18.83 -17.41 6.27
CA ILE A 30 17.74 -16.41 6.18
C ILE A 30 16.45 -17.11 6.63
N THR A 31 15.74 -16.52 7.59
CA THR A 31 14.42 -16.98 8.03
C THR A 31 13.41 -15.87 7.78
N LEU A 32 12.36 -16.15 6.99
CA LEU A 32 11.21 -15.25 6.81
C LEU A 32 10.05 -15.68 7.70
N VAL A 33 9.43 -14.71 8.37
CA VAL A 33 8.26 -14.95 9.23
C VAL A 33 7.07 -14.18 8.67
N GLY A 34 5.93 -14.84 8.45
CA GLY A 34 4.70 -14.23 7.93
C GLY A 34 3.44 -14.84 8.51
N ASP A 35 2.46 -14.00 8.81
CA ASP A 35 1.20 -14.37 9.45
C ASP A 35 0.22 -15.05 8.48
N GLU A 36 0.31 -14.76 7.19
CA GLU A 36 -0.52 -15.42 6.17
C GLU A 36 -0.04 -16.87 5.89
N PRO A 37 -0.98 -17.76 5.50
CA PRO A 37 -0.64 -19.14 5.11
C PRO A 37 0.00 -19.24 3.72
N HIS A 38 0.01 -18.14 2.98
CA HIS A 38 0.36 -18.10 1.56
C HIS A 38 1.80 -17.68 1.34
N MET A 39 2.45 -18.25 0.33
CA MET A 39 3.71 -17.72 -0.20
C MET A 39 3.47 -16.31 -0.77
N PRO A 40 4.51 -15.46 -0.88
CA PRO A 40 4.36 -14.09 -1.39
C PRO A 40 3.61 -14.01 -2.72
N TYR A 41 2.69 -13.09 -2.84
CA TYR A 41 1.84 -12.89 -4.00
C TYR A 41 1.60 -11.40 -4.30
N ASN A 42 1.11 -11.12 -5.50
CA ASN A 42 0.80 -9.78 -5.99
C ASN A 42 -0.56 -9.29 -5.47
N ARG A 43 -0.58 -8.24 -4.63
CA ARG A 43 -1.82 -7.74 -3.99
C ARG A 43 -2.68 -6.82 -4.86
N PRO A 44 -2.15 -5.96 -5.76
CA PRO A 44 -2.98 -5.03 -6.53
C PRO A 44 -4.17 -5.65 -7.29
N PRO A 45 -4.12 -6.90 -7.78
CA PRO A 45 -5.29 -7.51 -8.42
C PRO A 45 -6.43 -7.90 -7.46
N LEU A 46 -6.22 -7.87 -6.13
CA LEU A 46 -7.21 -8.31 -5.14
C LEU A 46 -8.49 -7.46 -5.16
N SER A 47 -8.39 -6.15 -5.46
CA SER A 47 -9.54 -5.23 -5.60
C SER A 47 -10.14 -5.21 -7.00
N LYS A 48 -9.52 -5.90 -7.96
CA LYS A 48 -9.80 -5.83 -9.41
C LYS A 48 -10.08 -7.20 -10.02
N GLU A 49 -9.11 -7.75 -10.75
CA GLU A 49 -9.28 -8.98 -11.55
C GLU A 49 -9.63 -10.21 -10.70
N VAL A 50 -9.05 -10.28 -9.50
CA VAL A 50 -9.34 -11.39 -8.57
C VAL A 50 -10.73 -11.24 -7.97
N LEU A 51 -11.08 -10.06 -7.48
CA LEU A 51 -12.41 -9.77 -6.97
C LEU A 51 -13.48 -9.97 -8.04
N ALA A 52 -13.17 -9.57 -9.29
CA ALA A 52 -14.03 -9.81 -10.45
C ALA A 52 -14.11 -11.28 -10.87
N GLY A 53 -13.27 -12.16 -10.32
CA GLY A 53 -13.19 -13.56 -10.73
C GLY A 53 -12.58 -13.81 -12.10
N LYS A 54 -11.87 -12.84 -12.64
CA LYS A 54 -11.19 -12.91 -13.94
C LYS A 54 -9.78 -13.50 -13.86
N ALA A 55 -9.19 -13.56 -12.67
CA ALA A 55 -7.88 -14.15 -12.42
C ALA A 55 -7.96 -15.14 -11.25
N PRO A 56 -7.45 -16.38 -11.41
CA PRO A 56 -7.38 -17.33 -10.30
C PRO A 56 -6.31 -16.89 -9.29
N PHE A 57 -6.49 -17.24 -8.01
CA PHE A 57 -5.58 -16.85 -6.93
C PHE A 57 -4.15 -17.34 -7.17
N GLU A 58 -3.99 -18.52 -7.77
CA GLU A 58 -2.69 -19.13 -8.08
C GLU A 58 -1.86 -18.27 -9.07
N SER A 59 -2.54 -17.49 -9.92
CA SER A 59 -1.86 -16.60 -10.88
C SER A 59 -1.16 -15.40 -10.22
N LEU A 60 -1.49 -15.11 -8.97
CA LEU A 60 -0.89 -14.00 -8.22
C LEU A 60 0.45 -14.34 -7.58
N ALA A 61 0.74 -15.65 -7.39
CA ALA A 61 1.92 -16.10 -6.67
C ALA A 61 3.20 -15.57 -7.33
N PHE A 62 4.06 -14.91 -6.55
CA PHE A 62 5.40 -14.64 -7.02
C PHE A 62 6.19 -15.96 -7.10
N ARG A 63 7.04 -16.06 -8.11
CA ARG A 63 8.01 -17.17 -8.23
C ARG A 63 9.31 -16.74 -7.56
N PRO A 64 9.65 -17.30 -6.37
CA PRO A 64 10.93 -17.02 -5.74
C PRO A 64 12.10 -17.43 -6.67
N ARG A 65 13.18 -16.66 -6.66
CA ARG A 65 14.38 -17.01 -7.42
C ARG A 65 15.03 -18.27 -6.83
N ALA A 66 15.72 -19.05 -7.66
CA ALA A 66 16.46 -20.23 -7.21
C ALA A 66 17.48 -19.91 -6.09
N SER A 67 18.01 -18.69 -6.05
CA SER A 67 18.93 -18.23 -5.02
C SER A 67 18.36 -18.18 -3.60
N VAL A 68 17.05 -18.28 -3.44
CA VAL A 68 16.35 -18.30 -2.13
C VAL A 68 15.66 -19.65 -1.86
N SER A 69 16.05 -20.73 -2.57
CA SER A 69 15.48 -22.07 -2.38
C SER A 69 15.81 -22.69 -1.00
N ASP A 70 16.86 -22.22 -0.37
CA ASP A 70 17.36 -22.66 0.95
C ASP A 70 16.83 -21.80 2.11
N VAL A 71 16.00 -20.81 1.84
CA VAL A 71 15.44 -19.90 2.86
C VAL A 71 14.37 -20.61 3.67
N GLU A 72 14.42 -20.45 5.00
CA GLU A 72 13.39 -20.96 5.89
C GLU A 72 12.15 -20.05 5.88
N TRP A 73 11.00 -20.60 5.53
CA TRP A 73 9.72 -19.90 5.55
C TRP A 73 8.89 -20.36 6.75
N ARG A 74 8.61 -19.42 7.68
CA ARG A 74 7.70 -19.61 8.80
C ARG A 74 6.39 -18.90 8.51
N LEU A 75 5.57 -19.49 7.66
CA LEU A 75 4.22 -19.02 7.35
C LEU A 75 3.27 -19.36 8.52
N ARG A 76 2.13 -18.66 8.60
CA ARG A 76 1.17 -18.75 9.72
C ARG A 76 1.84 -18.45 11.07
N ARG A 77 2.85 -17.59 11.08
CA ARG A 77 3.56 -17.14 12.28
C ARG A 77 3.70 -15.64 12.27
N ARG A 78 3.33 -15.03 13.38
CA ARG A 78 3.44 -13.59 13.54
C ARG A 78 4.55 -13.25 14.52
N VAL A 79 5.36 -12.25 14.17
CA VAL A 79 6.26 -11.63 15.13
C VAL A 79 5.42 -10.77 16.08
N VAL A 80 5.53 -11.02 17.39
CA VAL A 80 4.71 -10.36 18.43
C VAL A 80 5.50 -9.42 19.34
N SER A 81 6.82 -9.57 19.40
CA SER A 81 7.71 -8.63 20.09
C SER A 81 9.14 -8.73 19.58
N ALA A 82 9.92 -7.68 19.80
CA ALA A 82 11.36 -7.66 19.58
C ALA A 82 12.09 -7.09 20.80
N ALA A 83 13.26 -7.64 21.11
CA ALA A 83 14.27 -7.04 21.97
C ALA A 83 15.49 -6.74 21.10
N LEU A 84 15.55 -5.51 20.57
CA LEU A 84 16.57 -5.16 19.57
C LEU A 84 17.98 -5.14 20.14
N ASP A 85 18.14 -4.75 21.40
CA ASP A 85 19.44 -4.74 22.07
C ASP A 85 19.97 -6.17 22.32
N GLU A 86 19.05 -7.14 22.51
CA GLU A 86 19.35 -8.57 22.65
C GLU A 86 19.41 -9.29 21.30
N ARG A 87 19.09 -8.59 20.20
CA ARG A 87 18.99 -9.14 18.85
C ARG A 87 18.08 -10.36 18.75
N THR A 88 16.89 -10.26 19.32
CA THR A 88 15.88 -11.33 19.30
C THR A 88 14.52 -10.83 18.86
N VAL A 89 13.75 -11.72 18.23
CA VAL A 89 12.33 -11.55 17.95
C VAL A 89 11.55 -12.74 18.49
N ARG A 90 10.37 -12.50 19.05
CA ARG A 90 9.46 -13.53 19.57
C ARG A 90 8.28 -13.70 18.63
N LEU A 91 7.92 -14.95 18.37
CA LEU A 91 6.77 -15.32 17.57
C LEU A 91 5.53 -15.63 18.44
N ASP A 92 4.38 -15.70 17.81
CA ASP A 92 3.07 -15.96 18.44
C ASP A 92 2.94 -17.38 19.01
N ASP A 93 3.78 -18.33 18.60
CA ASP A 93 3.89 -19.66 19.19
C ASP A 93 4.86 -19.72 20.40
N GLY A 94 5.38 -18.57 20.83
CA GLY A 94 6.34 -18.45 21.93
C GLY A 94 7.79 -18.69 21.55
N SER A 95 8.10 -19.15 20.34
CA SER A 95 9.48 -19.34 19.89
C SER A 95 10.23 -18.00 19.77
N VAL A 96 11.52 -18.04 20.02
CA VAL A 96 12.42 -16.88 19.94
C VAL A 96 13.48 -17.13 18.88
N LEU A 97 13.66 -16.17 17.98
CA LEU A 97 14.70 -16.19 16.96
C LEU A 97 15.76 -15.14 17.29
N SER A 98 17.01 -15.57 17.42
CA SER A 98 18.15 -14.66 17.47
C SER A 98 18.60 -14.30 16.04
N TYR A 99 19.16 -13.12 15.85
CA TYR A 99 19.64 -12.66 14.56
C TYR A 99 20.96 -11.87 14.66
N ASP A 100 21.70 -11.84 13.58
CA ASP A 100 22.84 -10.92 13.38
C ASP A 100 22.37 -9.66 12.62
N ALA A 101 21.32 -9.80 11.78
CA ALA A 101 20.62 -8.67 11.19
C ALA A 101 19.10 -8.94 11.07
N LEU A 102 18.32 -7.84 11.13
CA LEU A 102 16.87 -7.86 11.07
C LEU A 102 16.36 -6.98 9.93
N VAL A 103 15.46 -7.54 9.11
CA VAL A 103 14.69 -6.79 8.11
C VAL A 103 13.25 -6.66 8.59
N VAL A 104 12.81 -5.44 8.84
CA VAL A 104 11.42 -5.11 9.18
C VAL A 104 10.65 -4.94 7.87
N ALA A 105 9.77 -5.88 7.54
CA ALA A 105 9.00 -5.95 6.29
C ALA A 105 7.51 -6.28 6.54
N THR A 106 6.99 -5.95 7.73
CA THR A 106 5.64 -6.30 8.21
C THR A 106 4.51 -5.57 7.49
N GLY A 107 4.83 -4.54 6.72
CA GLY A 107 3.85 -3.84 5.88
C GLY A 107 2.74 -3.17 6.69
N MET A 108 1.54 -3.21 6.12
CA MET A 108 0.35 -2.50 6.57
C MET A 108 -0.83 -3.44 6.71
N ARG A 109 -1.79 -3.07 7.56
CA ARG A 109 -3.15 -3.64 7.61
C ARG A 109 -4.20 -2.56 7.33
N PRO A 110 -5.40 -2.93 6.83
CA PRO A 110 -6.49 -1.99 6.68
C PRO A 110 -6.92 -1.45 8.03
N ARG A 111 -7.27 -0.16 8.06
CA ARG A 111 -7.97 0.44 9.20
C ARG A 111 -9.42 -0.01 9.16
N ARG A 112 -9.98 -0.36 10.31
CA ARG A 112 -11.42 -0.55 10.51
C ARG A 112 -11.98 0.63 11.27
N LEU A 113 -13.25 0.94 11.00
CA LEU A 113 -13.96 1.95 11.77
C LEU A 113 -14.37 1.37 13.13
N ASP A 114 -14.01 2.10 14.18
CA ASP A 114 -14.45 1.82 15.54
C ASP A 114 -15.80 2.54 15.78
N CYS A 115 -16.84 2.00 15.15
CA CYS A 115 -18.21 2.51 15.20
C CYS A 115 -19.16 1.42 15.67
N PRO A 116 -20.27 1.78 16.37
CA PRO A 116 -21.29 0.83 16.79
C PRO A 116 -21.89 0.02 15.65
N GLY A 117 -22.28 -1.21 15.92
CA GLY A 117 -22.98 -2.10 15.00
C GLY A 117 -22.27 -3.44 14.76
N PRO A 118 -22.92 -4.36 14.03
CA PRO A 118 -22.40 -5.70 13.80
C PRO A 118 -21.16 -5.71 12.91
N LEU A 119 -20.31 -6.73 13.09
CA LEU A 119 -19.13 -6.95 12.25
C LEU A 119 -19.42 -7.80 11.01
N ALA A 120 -20.40 -8.72 11.10
CA ALA A 120 -20.75 -9.57 9.95
C ALA A 120 -21.29 -8.72 8.79
N GLY A 121 -20.80 -8.99 7.58
CA GLY A 121 -21.08 -8.20 6.38
C GLY A 121 -20.18 -6.98 6.20
N ARG A 122 -19.24 -6.73 7.11
CA ARG A 122 -18.22 -5.69 6.99
C ARG A 122 -16.88 -6.31 6.58
N HIS A 123 -16.33 -5.86 5.50
CA HIS A 123 -15.14 -6.40 4.85
C HIS A 123 -14.05 -5.34 4.70
N THR A 124 -12.82 -5.80 4.56
CA THR A 124 -11.67 -5.04 4.09
C THR A 124 -11.06 -5.78 2.90
N VAL A 125 -10.14 -5.16 2.17
CA VAL A 125 -9.41 -5.82 1.07
C VAL A 125 -7.92 -5.66 1.29
N ARG A 126 -7.26 -6.72 1.75
CA ARG A 126 -5.80 -6.77 1.92
C ARG A 126 -5.21 -8.13 1.59
N THR A 127 -5.88 -9.21 1.94
CA THR A 127 -5.41 -10.60 1.79
C THR A 127 -6.19 -11.35 0.71
N LEU A 128 -5.68 -12.50 0.29
CA LEU A 128 -6.41 -13.42 -0.59
C LEU A 128 -7.74 -13.83 0.03
N ASP A 129 -7.73 -14.15 1.32
CA ASP A 129 -8.92 -14.59 2.06
C ASP A 129 -9.96 -13.46 2.14
N ASP A 130 -9.52 -12.20 2.34
CA ASP A 130 -10.41 -11.02 2.29
C ASP A 130 -11.08 -10.90 0.92
N ALA A 131 -10.31 -10.99 -0.16
CA ALA A 131 -10.84 -10.84 -1.52
C ALA A 131 -11.81 -11.98 -1.88
N GLN A 132 -11.53 -13.21 -1.44
CA GLN A 132 -12.41 -14.35 -1.64
C GLN A 132 -13.73 -14.17 -0.88
N GLY A 133 -13.68 -13.89 0.41
CA GLY A 133 -14.87 -13.69 1.23
C GLY A 133 -15.73 -12.52 0.74
N LEU A 134 -15.09 -11.41 0.33
CA LEU A 134 -15.81 -10.27 -0.25
C LEU A 134 -16.47 -10.66 -1.59
N ARG A 135 -15.79 -11.40 -2.46
CA ARG A 135 -16.36 -11.83 -3.74
C ARG A 135 -17.60 -12.68 -3.56
N GLU A 136 -17.60 -13.61 -2.60
CA GLU A 136 -18.76 -14.44 -2.27
C GLU A 136 -19.98 -13.59 -1.88
N GLU A 137 -19.76 -12.52 -1.13
CA GLU A 137 -20.81 -11.58 -0.74
C GLU A 137 -21.30 -10.70 -1.91
N LEU A 138 -20.39 -10.18 -2.74
CA LEU A 138 -20.73 -9.32 -3.88
C LEU A 138 -21.52 -10.06 -4.97
N THR A 139 -21.35 -11.38 -5.07
CA THR A 139 -22.05 -12.20 -6.09
C THR A 139 -23.43 -12.68 -5.64
N ARG A 140 -23.89 -12.32 -4.44
CA ARG A 140 -25.26 -12.62 -3.99
C ARG A 140 -26.28 -11.82 -4.78
N PRO A 141 -27.36 -12.46 -5.25
CA PRO A 141 -28.39 -11.75 -6.00
C PRO A 141 -29.01 -10.60 -5.19
N GLY A 142 -29.06 -9.42 -5.81
CA GLY A 142 -29.68 -8.24 -5.22
C GLY A 142 -28.87 -7.57 -4.11
N ALA A 143 -27.59 -7.92 -3.94
CA ALA A 143 -26.73 -7.29 -2.96
C ALA A 143 -26.64 -5.76 -3.13
N ARG A 144 -26.74 -5.02 -2.01
CA ARG A 144 -26.48 -3.59 -1.94
C ARG A 144 -25.16 -3.39 -1.24
N VAL A 145 -24.28 -2.69 -1.87
CA VAL A 145 -22.89 -2.50 -1.41
C VAL A 145 -22.64 -1.06 -1.02
N VAL A 146 -22.15 -0.85 0.18
CA VAL A 146 -21.61 0.45 0.60
C VAL A 146 -20.11 0.33 0.76
N VAL A 147 -19.36 1.14 0.03
CA VAL A 147 -17.91 1.30 0.17
C VAL A 147 -17.65 2.54 1.01
N VAL A 148 -17.03 2.38 2.16
CA VAL A 148 -16.63 3.48 3.04
C VAL A 148 -15.18 3.85 2.74
N GLY A 149 -15.00 5.07 2.24
CA GLY A 149 -13.71 5.61 1.78
C GLY A 149 -13.62 5.67 0.25
N ALA A 150 -13.52 6.88 -0.29
CA ALA A 150 -13.38 7.18 -1.72
C ALA A 150 -11.90 7.33 -2.16
N GLY A 151 -10.99 6.56 -1.53
CA GLY A 151 -9.59 6.42 -1.94
C GLY A 151 -9.42 5.43 -3.10
N PHE A 152 -8.16 5.12 -3.46
CA PHE A 152 -7.84 4.22 -4.58
C PHE A 152 -8.53 2.86 -4.46
N ILE A 153 -8.37 2.17 -3.33
CA ILE A 153 -8.94 0.82 -3.13
C ILE A 153 -10.48 0.88 -3.12
N GLY A 154 -11.07 1.89 -2.47
CA GLY A 154 -12.53 2.03 -2.44
C GLY A 154 -13.12 2.23 -3.84
N CYS A 155 -12.54 3.10 -4.64
CA CYS A 155 -12.98 3.33 -6.03
C CYS A 155 -12.74 2.10 -6.93
N GLU A 156 -11.65 1.35 -6.74
CA GLU A 156 -11.40 0.08 -7.45
C GLU A 156 -12.45 -0.98 -7.09
N VAL A 157 -12.79 -1.12 -5.80
CA VAL A 157 -13.82 -2.06 -5.34
C VAL A 157 -15.20 -1.64 -5.87
N ALA A 158 -15.54 -0.36 -5.82
CA ALA A 158 -16.79 0.16 -6.37
C ALA A 158 -16.92 -0.13 -7.87
N ALA A 159 -15.87 0.14 -8.65
CA ALA A 159 -15.82 -0.17 -10.07
C ALA A 159 -15.96 -1.67 -10.34
N THR A 160 -15.31 -2.52 -9.54
CA THR A 160 -15.39 -3.97 -9.67
C THR A 160 -16.79 -4.48 -9.32
N ALA A 161 -17.41 -3.95 -8.26
CA ALA A 161 -18.77 -4.32 -7.84
C ALA A 161 -19.81 -4.00 -8.94
N VAL A 162 -19.71 -2.81 -9.54
CA VAL A 162 -20.55 -2.45 -10.71
C VAL A 162 -20.31 -3.43 -11.86
N GLY A 163 -19.06 -3.74 -12.16
CA GLY A 163 -18.69 -4.71 -13.21
C GLY A 163 -19.19 -6.14 -12.96
N LEU A 164 -19.43 -6.52 -11.70
CA LEU A 164 -20.07 -7.78 -11.30
C LEU A 164 -21.60 -7.75 -11.39
N GLY A 165 -22.21 -6.60 -11.68
CA GLY A 165 -23.67 -6.44 -11.75
C GLY A 165 -24.34 -6.30 -10.39
N VAL A 166 -23.62 -5.82 -9.36
CA VAL A 166 -24.21 -5.48 -8.06
C VAL A 166 -25.32 -4.46 -8.24
N ALA A 167 -26.47 -4.69 -7.60
CA ALA A 167 -27.69 -3.91 -7.84
C ALA A 167 -27.53 -2.43 -7.46
N GLU A 168 -26.87 -2.15 -6.35
CA GLU A 168 -26.61 -0.80 -5.86
C GLU A 168 -25.20 -0.71 -5.25
N VAL A 169 -24.41 0.25 -5.70
CA VAL A 169 -23.09 0.57 -5.18
C VAL A 169 -23.05 2.02 -4.76
N THR A 170 -22.82 2.26 -3.46
CA THR A 170 -22.71 3.61 -2.91
C THR A 170 -21.35 3.77 -2.23
N VAL A 171 -20.62 4.84 -2.56
CA VAL A 171 -19.37 5.22 -1.92
C VAL A 171 -19.63 6.35 -0.93
N VAL A 172 -19.18 6.21 0.31
CA VAL A 172 -19.32 7.20 1.40
C VAL A 172 -17.95 7.73 1.76
N ASP A 173 -17.78 9.06 1.81
CA ASP A 173 -16.50 9.67 2.23
C ASP A 173 -16.75 11.03 2.90
N PRO A 174 -16.05 11.39 3.99
CA PRO A 174 -16.15 12.69 4.62
C PRO A 174 -15.58 13.84 3.77
N LEU A 175 -14.75 13.55 2.78
CA LEU A 175 -14.26 14.54 1.83
C LEU A 175 -15.29 14.82 0.73
N PRO A 176 -15.27 16.03 0.14
CA PRO A 176 -16.25 16.43 -0.88
C PRO A 176 -16.01 15.77 -2.26
N LEU A 177 -14.87 15.14 -2.48
CA LEU A 177 -14.49 14.52 -3.76
C LEU A 177 -13.67 13.25 -3.53
N PRO A 178 -13.82 12.23 -4.40
CA PRO A 178 -12.96 11.07 -4.36
C PRO A 178 -11.51 11.45 -4.62
N MET A 179 -10.59 10.82 -3.89
CA MET A 179 -9.13 11.03 -4.00
C MET A 179 -8.66 12.49 -3.89
N ALA A 180 -9.49 13.40 -3.32
CA ALA A 180 -9.11 14.80 -3.14
C ALA A 180 -7.82 14.98 -2.33
N GLY A 181 -7.58 14.13 -1.34
CA GLY A 181 -6.36 14.15 -0.53
C GLY A 181 -5.09 13.98 -1.35
N PRO A 182 -4.91 12.89 -2.09
CA PRO A 182 -3.71 12.61 -2.89
C PRO A 182 -3.64 13.35 -4.23
N LEU A 183 -4.78 13.65 -4.89
CA LEU A 183 -4.81 14.13 -6.28
C LEU A 183 -5.37 15.55 -6.46
N GLY A 184 -5.98 16.12 -5.41
CA GLY A 184 -6.58 17.45 -5.49
C GLY A 184 -7.95 17.47 -6.19
N GLU A 185 -8.47 18.69 -6.35
CA GLU A 185 -9.85 18.92 -6.77
C GLU A 185 -10.09 18.58 -8.25
N LEU A 186 -9.18 18.94 -9.14
CA LEU A 186 -9.35 18.77 -10.59
C LEU A 186 -9.59 17.29 -10.96
N LEU A 187 -8.69 16.41 -10.55
CA LEU A 187 -8.85 14.98 -10.81
C LEU A 187 -9.95 14.34 -9.95
N GLY A 188 -10.19 14.87 -8.74
CA GLY A 188 -11.31 14.42 -7.90
C GLY A 188 -12.66 14.62 -8.59
N ARG A 189 -12.91 15.76 -9.21
CA ARG A 189 -14.14 16.03 -10.01
C ARG A 189 -14.24 15.12 -11.23
N ALA A 190 -13.16 14.97 -11.98
CA ALA A 190 -13.10 14.11 -13.14
C ALA A 190 -13.37 12.63 -12.81
N LEU A 191 -12.89 12.17 -11.66
CA LEU A 191 -13.13 10.80 -11.15
C LEU A 191 -14.57 10.62 -10.70
N LEU A 192 -15.13 11.59 -9.96
CA LEU A 192 -16.52 11.57 -9.52
C LEU A 192 -17.45 11.37 -10.71
N ALA A 193 -17.35 12.25 -11.72
CA ALA A 193 -18.18 12.17 -12.92
C ALA A 193 -18.07 10.80 -13.61
N ARG A 194 -16.85 10.28 -13.80
CA ARG A 194 -16.64 8.97 -14.45
C ARG A 194 -17.27 7.80 -13.69
N HIS A 195 -17.24 7.82 -12.37
CA HIS A 195 -17.87 6.79 -11.55
C HIS A 195 -19.40 6.91 -11.57
N GLU A 196 -19.94 8.12 -11.47
CA GLU A 196 -21.39 8.37 -11.54
C GLU A 196 -21.98 7.94 -12.88
N ASP A 197 -21.32 8.29 -13.99
CA ASP A 197 -21.70 7.87 -15.34
C ASP A 197 -21.76 6.33 -15.50
N ARG A 198 -21.04 5.60 -14.63
CA ARG A 198 -21.02 4.13 -14.62
C ARG A 198 -21.88 3.51 -13.51
N GLY A 199 -22.72 4.31 -12.87
CA GLY A 199 -23.74 3.85 -11.94
C GLY A 199 -23.30 3.75 -10.48
N VAL A 200 -22.12 4.27 -10.10
CA VAL A 200 -21.73 4.41 -8.71
C VAL A 200 -22.41 5.63 -8.10
N ARG A 201 -23.04 5.48 -6.95
CA ARG A 201 -23.60 6.58 -6.17
C ARG A 201 -22.59 7.08 -5.16
N PHE A 202 -22.63 8.36 -4.84
CA PHE A 202 -21.75 8.95 -3.82
C PHE A 202 -22.55 9.66 -2.73
N ALA A 203 -22.13 9.48 -1.48
CA ALA A 203 -22.51 10.26 -0.32
C ALA A 203 -21.24 10.90 0.24
N LEU A 204 -20.91 12.09 -0.28
CA LEU A 204 -19.66 12.81 0.03
C LEU A 204 -19.93 13.95 1.02
N GLY A 205 -18.86 14.36 1.76
CA GLY A 205 -18.95 15.38 2.80
C GLY A 205 -19.59 14.88 4.08
N VAL A 206 -19.83 13.57 4.20
CA VAL A 206 -20.45 12.92 5.36
C VAL A 206 -19.64 11.72 5.83
N GLY A 207 -19.49 11.60 7.14
CA GLY A 207 -18.79 10.47 7.78
C GLY A 207 -19.74 9.34 8.14
N VAL A 208 -19.19 8.20 8.55
CA VAL A 208 -19.94 7.08 9.12
C VAL A 208 -20.06 7.26 10.63
N ALA A 209 -21.28 7.20 11.16
CA ALA A 209 -21.57 7.26 12.59
C ALA A 209 -21.78 5.86 13.20
N GLY A 210 -22.17 4.86 12.38
CA GLY A 210 -22.40 3.51 12.84
C GLY A 210 -22.95 2.60 11.75
N PHE A 211 -23.28 1.39 12.14
CA PHE A 211 -23.86 0.38 11.27
C PHE A 211 -25.15 -0.14 11.87
N THR A 212 -26.18 -0.33 11.06
CA THR A 212 -27.46 -0.88 11.47
C THR A 212 -27.48 -2.40 11.29
N GLY A 213 -28.38 -3.08 12.03
CA GLY A 213 -28.55 -4.53 12.04
C GLY A 213 -28.25 -5.12 13.42
N GLU A 214 -28.69 -6.33 13.66
CA GLU A 214 -28.44 -7.09 14.91
C GLU A 214 -27.22 -7.99 14.74
N ASP A 215 -27.36 -9.09 14.03
CA ASP A 215 -26.29 -10.06 13.79
C ASP A 215 -25.42 -9.70 12.60
N ARG A 216 -26.01 -9.01 11.61
CA ARG A 216 -25.35 -8.65 10.35
C ARG A 216 -25.74 -7.24 9.94
N VAL A 217 -24.84 -6.56 9.22
CA VAL A 217 -25.09 -5.22 8.70
C VAL A 217 -26.30 -5.22 7.76
N THR A 218 -27.16 -4.21 7.93
CA THR A 218 -28.31 -3.92 7.05
C THR A 218 -28.28 -2.51 6.50
N GLY A 219 -27.35 -1.67 6.98
CA GLY A 219 -27.15 -0.30 6.51
C GLY A 219 -26.00 0.41 7.20
N VAL A 220 -25.63 1.53 6.65
CA VAL A 220 -24.62 2.45 7.17
C VAL A 220 -25.29 3.73 7.60
N MET A 221 -25.17 4.05 8.89
CA MET A 221 -25.67 5.31 9.46
C MET A 221 -24.63 6.40 9.26
N LEU A 222 -25.02 7.49 8.63
CA LEU A 222 -24.14 8.62 8.34
C LEU A 222 -24.18 9.68 9.44
N SER A 223 -23.20 10.56 9.44
CA SER A 223 -23.06 11.63 10.46
C SER A 223 -24.16 12.70 10.41
N ASP A 224 -24.90 12.79 9.32
CA ASP A 224 -26.06 13.66 9.15
C ASP A 224 -27.38 13.01 9.63
N GLY A 225 -27.32 11.77 10.13
CA GLY A 225 -28.46 10.99 10.62
C GLY A 225 -29.17 10.17 9.53
N SER A 226 -28.78 10.29 8.26
CA SER A 226 -29.33 9.45 7.19
C SER A 226 -28.78 8.02 7.27
N VAL A 227 -29.48 7.06 6.65
CA VAL A 227 -29.06 5.66 6.58
C VAL A 227 -29.02 5.21 5.13
N VAL A 228 -27.87 4.69 4.71
CA VAL A 228 -27.71 4.04 3.39
C VAL A 228 -27.90 2.53 3.59
N PRO A 229 -28.93 1.92 2.98
CA PRO A 229 -29.13 0.47 3.07
C PRO A 229 -27.94 -0.32 2.50
N ALA A 230 -27.49 -1.36 3.19
CA ALA A 230 -26.34 -2.16 2.78
C ALA A 230 -26.47 -3.61 3.26
N ASP A 231 -26.21 -4.56 2.38
CA ASP A 231 -26.06 -5.97 2.74
C ASP A 231 -24.58 -6.34 2.89
N VAL A 232 -23.70 -5.54 2.25
CA VAL A 232 -22.23 -5.66 2.29
C VAL A 232 -21.62 -4.27 2.47
N VAL A 233 -20.70 -4.14 3.41
CA VAL A 233 -19.91 -2.92 3.60
C VAL A 233 -18.44 -3.23 3.37
N VAL A 234 -17.77 -2.39 2.59
CA VAL A 234 -16.32 -2.47 2.39
C VAL A 234 -15.64 -1.26 3.02
N GLU A 235 -14.84 -1.50 4.05
CA GLU A 235 -14.10 -0.44 4.74
C GLU A 235 -12.74 -0.21 4.06
N SER A 236 -12.59 0.95 3.43
CA SER A 236 -11.39 1.39 2.72
C SER A 236 -10.91 2.77 3.23
N VAL A 237 -10.83 2.89 4.56
CA VAL A 237 -10.58 4.13 5.31
C VAL A 237 -9.11 4.33 5.68
N GLY A 238 -8.21 3.87 4.83
CA GLY A 238 -6.77 3.95 5.03
C GLY A 238 -6.17 2.71 5.68
N SER A 239 -4.90 2.83 6.04
CA SER A 239 -4.05 1.74 6.50
C SER A 239 -3.33 2.10 7.80
N VAL A 240 -2.87 1.07 8.52
CA VAL A 240 -2.06 1.21 9.74
C VAL A 240 -0.81 0.36 9.58
N ALA A 241 0.35 0.92 9.88
CA ALA A 241 1.61 0.20 9.85
C ALA A 241 1.66 -0.87 10.96
N ASN A 242 2.15 -2.07 10.61
CA ASN A 242 2.29 -3.18 11.56
C ASN A 242 3.59 -3.03 12.35
N THR A 243 3.59 -2.18 13.38
CA THR A 243 4.79 -1.78 14.13
C THR A 243 4.73 -2.15 15.62
N GLU A 244 3.60 -2.57 16.16
CA GLU A 244 3.36 -2.77 17.59
C GLU A 244 4.35 -3.75 18.23
N TRP A 245 4.82 -4.73 17.47
CA TRP A 245 5.82 -5.70 17.92
C TRP A 245 7.21 -5.09 18.17
N LEU A 246 7.44 -3.85 17.73
CA LEU A 246 8.65 -3.05 17.97
C LEU A 246 8.52 -2.10 19.15
N ASP A 247 7.37 -2.05 19.83
CA ASP A 247 7.16 -1.20 20.99
C ASP A 247 8.19 -1.50 22.09
N GLY A 248 8.56 -0.49 22.85
CA GLY A 248 9.54 -0.60 23.92
C GLY A 248 11.01 -0.53 23.50
N ASN A 249 11.34 -0.45 22.19
CA ASN A 249 12.70 -0.38 21.67
C ASN A 249 13.22 1.06 21.43
N GLY A 250 12.50 2.09 21.89
CA GLY A 250 12.92 3.49 21.76
C GLY A 250 12.86 4.04 20.33
N LEU A 251 12.01 3.46 19.46
CA LEU A 251 11.86 3.83 18.06
C LEU A 251 10.72 4.85 17.85
N ASP A 252 10.83 5.68 16.82
CA ASP A 252 9.70 6.47 16.33
C ASP A 252 8.83 5.61 15.39
N LEU A 253 7.66 5.19 15.90
CA LEU A 253 6.71 4.30 15.23
C LEU A 253 5.39 5.00 14.86
N ARG A 254 5.28 6.33 15.00
CA ARG A 254 4.01 7.10 14.86
C ARG A 254 3.30 6.91 13.53
N ASP A 255 4.02 6.69 12.44
CA ASP A 255 3.48 6.42 11.09
C ASP A 255 4.45 5.49 10.35
N GLY A 256 4.56 4.25 10.80
CA GLY A 256 5.56 3.30 10.35
C GLY A 256 6.91 3.47 11.05
N VAL A 257 7.88 2.69 10.64
CA VAL A 257 9.22 2.67 11.24
C VAL A 257 10.07 3.78 10.63
N LEU A 258 10.45 4.77 11.43
CA LEU A 258 11.36 5.83 10.98
C LEU A 258 12.75 5.24 10.67
N THR A 259 13.23 5.52 9.48
CA THR A 259 14.58 5.13 9.03
C THR A 259 15.41 6.36 8.69
N ASP A 260 16.71 6.16 8.61
CA ASP A 260 17.60 7.09 7.95
C ASP A 260 17.53 6.97 6.41
N GLU A 261 18.34 7.73 5.72
CA GLU A 261 18.45 7.74 4.25
C GLU A 261 18.98 6.44 3.63
N LEU A 262 19.53 5.54 4.45
CA LEU A 262 19.98 4.20 4.05
C LEU A 262 19.01 3.09 4.47
N LEU A 263 17.80 3.45 4.89
CA LEU A 263 16.74 2.57 5.40
C LEU A 263 17.11 1.84 6.71
N ARG A 264 18.09 2.34 7.48
CA ARG A 264 18.47 1.79 8.77
C ARG A 264 17.56 2.34 9.86
N VAL A 265 17.28 1.52 10.88
CA VAL A 265 16.34 1.84 11.95
C VAL A 265 17.08 2.36 13.18
N GLY A 266 16.83 3.61 13.53
CA GLY A 266 17.52 4.24 14.65
C GLY A 266 19.03 4.27 14.46
N SER A 267 19.81 4.00 15.54
CA SER A 267 21.27 3.90 15.48
C SER A 267 21.77 2.46 15.27
N ARG A 268 20.92 1.57 14.74
CA ARG A 268 21.19 0.12 14.60
C ARG A 268 21.47 -0.22 13.14
N PRO A 269 22.75 -0.31 12.72
CA PRO A 269 23.11 -0.62 11.35
C PRO A 269 22.74 -2.04 10.92
N GLU A 270 22.48 -2.94 11.85
CA GLU A 270 22.02 -4.31 11.65
C GLU A 270 20.49 -4.41 11.48
N VAL A 271 19.72 -3.32 11.65
CA VAL A 271 18.26 -3.32 11.49
C VAL A 271 17.85 -2.37 10.38
N VAL A 272 17.13 -2.87 9.39
CA VAL A 272 16.56 -2.07 8.30
C VAL A 272 15.06 -2.25 8.19
N ALA A 273 14.36 -1.24 7.66
CA ALA A 273 12.94 -1.36 7.32
C ALA A 273 12.72 -1.17 5.82
N VAL A 274 11.84 -2.00 5.23
CA VAL A 274 11.57 -2.03 3.79
C VAL A 274 10.07 -2.16 3.49
N GLY A 275 9.66 -1.67 2.32
CA GLY A 275 8.26 -1.69 1.89
C GLY A 275 7.40 -0.68 2.63
N ASP A 276 6.09 -0.94 2.68
CA ASP A 276 5.09 0.02 3.16
C ASP A 276 5.22 0.41 4.63
N VAL A 277 5.90 -0.40 5.45
CA VAL A 277 6.13 -0.11 6.88
C VAL A 277 7.22 0.93 7.09
N ALA A 278 8.11 1.12 6.11
CA ALA A 278 9.24 2.04 6.22
C ALA A 278 8.82 3.48 5.99
N ARG A 279 9.19 4.37 6.92
CA ARG A 279 9.05 5.83 6.81
C ARG A 279 10.44 6.43 6.66
N PHE A 280 10.75 6.92 5.47
CA PHE A 280 12.09 7.34 5.09
C PHE A 280 12.13 8.75 4.51
N PRO A 281 13.24 9.50 4.71
CA PRO A 281 13.48 10.76 4.03
C PRO A 281 13.74 10.51 2.54
N ASN A 282 13.22 11.38 1.67
CA ASN A 282 13.50 11.31 0.26
C ASN A 282 14.12 12.63 -0.21
N ALA A 283 15.42 12.61 -0.43
CA ALA A 283 16.21 13.78 -0.81
C ALA A 283 15.82 14.34 -2.20
N ARG A 284 15.06 13.60 -3.01
CA ARG A 284 14.49 14.10 -4.28
C ARG A 284 13.49 15.23 -4.05
N TYR A 285 12.82 15.20 -2.89
CA TYR A 285 11.82 16.20 -2.48
C TYR A 285 12.37 17.06 -1.34
N ASP A 286 11.60 17.22 -0.28
CA ASP A 286 11.92 18.08 0.86
C ASP A 286 12.64 17.36 2.02
N GLY A 287 13.04 16.09 1.83
CA GLY A 287 13.72 15.29 2.85
C GLY A 287 12.85 14.92 4.06
N VAL A 288 11.59 15.34 4.12
CA VAL A 288 10.68 14.99 5.21
C VAL A 288 10.35 13.49 5.14
N PRO A 289 10.56 12.71 6.22
CA PRO A 289 10.29 11.29 6.21
C PRO A 289 8.79 10.98 5.99
N ARG A 290 8.50 10.17 4.97
CA ARG A 290 7.14 9.71 4.62
C ARG A 290 7.13 8.23 4.30
N ARG A 291 6.01 7.58 4.54
CA ARG A 291 5.72 6.27 3.95
C ARG A 291 5.23 6.46 2.52
N VAL A 292 5.58 5.53 1.67
CA VAL A 292 5.15 5.50 0.28
C VAL A 292 4.61 4.10 0.00
N GLU A 293 3.29 3.97 -0.06
CA GLU A 293 2.58 2.70 -0.25
C GLU A 293 2.41 2.36 -1.74
N HIS A 294 3.51 2.38 -2.49
CA HIS A 294 3.50 2.12 -3.94
C HIS A 294 4.17 0.79 -4.26
N TRP A 295 3.69 0.11 -5.29
CA TRP A 295 4.11 -1.24 -5.67
C TRP A 295 5.62 -1.41 -5.95
N SER A 296 6.31 -0.37 -6.43
CA SER A 296 7.77 -0.43 -6.67
C SER A 296 8.59 -0.37 -5.37
N ILE A 297 8.09 0.31 -4.32
CA ILE A 297 8.85 0.58 -3.10
C ILE A 297 9.33 -0.69 -2.39
N PRO A 298 8.55 -1.76 -2.24
CA PRO A 298 9.04 -3.02 -1.68
C PRO A 298 10.29 -3.56 -2.36
N THR A 299 10.36 -3.49 -3.69
CA THR A 299 11.53 -3.98 -4.45
C THR A 299 12.71 -3.02 -4.36
N ASP A 300 12.45 -1.72 -4.54
CA ASP A 300 13.51 -0.70 -4.55
C ASP A 300 14.15 -0.55 -3.17
N SER A 301 13.34 -0.52 -2.10
CA SER A 301 13.82 -0.43 -0.73
C SER A 301 14.57 -1.70 -0.30
N ALA A 302 14.08 -2.89 -0.66
CA ALA A 302 14.78 -4.14 -0.39
C ALA A 302 16.16 -4.20 -1.03
N LYS A 303 16.27 -3.75 -2.30
CA LYS A 303 17.54 -3.68 -3.02
C LYS A 303 18.54 -2.72 -2.33
N HIS A 304 18.04 -1.60 -1.86
CA HIS A 304 18.87 -0.60 -1.17
C HIS A 304 19.29 -1.07 0.21
N ALA A 305 18.35 -1.55 1.02
CA ALA A 305 18.57 -2.05 2.38
C ALA A 305 19.52 -3.26 2.41
N ALA A 306 19.42 -4.18 1.43
CA ALA A 306 20.35 -5.31 1.34
C ALA A 306 21.80 -4.85 1.23
N LYS A 307 22.09 -3.80 0.44
CA LYS A 307 23.45 -3.23 0.33
C LYS A 307 23.92 -2.62 1.67
N ALA A 308 23.01 -1.91 2.37
CA ALA A 308 23.32 -1.31 3.66
C ALA A 308 23.65 -2.38 4.72
N LEU A 309 22.87 -3.47 4.77
CA LEU A 309 23.13 -4.61 5.66
C LEU A 309 24.43 -5.34 5.32
N MET A 310 24.69 -5.61 4.03
CA MET A 310 25.92 -6.29 3.60
C MET A 310 27.17 -5.48 3.94
N ARG A 311 27.11 -4.16 3.76
CA ARG A 311 28.19 -3.28 4.21
C ARG A 311 28.47 -3.43 5.71
N HIS A 312 27.44 -3.48 6.52
CA HIS A 312 27.59 -3.67 7.97
C HIS A 312 28.14 -5.06 8.32
N LEU A 313 27.56 -6.11 7.73
CA LEU A 313 27.89 -7.51 8.08
C LEU A 313 29.25 -7.96 7.54
N CYS A 314 29.67 -7.47 6.36
CA CYS A 314 30.88 -7.91 5.67
C CYS A 314 32.02 -6.89 5.72
N GLY A 315 31.79 -5.69 6.29
CA GLY A 315 32.82 -4.63 6.36
C GLY A 315 33.15 -4.01 5.01
N GLU A 316 32.27 -4.11 4.01
CA GLU A 316 32.48 -3.53 2.69
C GLU A 316 32.55 -2.01 2.76
N GLN A 317 33.54 -1.41 2.03
CA GLN A 317 33.76 0.04 2.03
C GLN A 317 33.00 0.78 0.91
N ALA A 318 32.09 0.12 0.18
CA ALA A 318 31.36 0.76 -0.90
C ALA A 318 30.54 1.97 -0.38
N GLU A 319 30.66 3.11 -1.05
CA GLU A 319 29.86 4.28 -0.76
C GLU A 319 28.40 4.00 -1.10
N LEU A 320 27.50 4.24 -0.12
CA LEU A 320 26.07 4.10 -0.31
C LEU A 320 25.44 5.47 -0.57
N THR A 321 24.69 5.56 -1.65
CA THR A 321 23.89 6.76 -1.93
C THR A 321 22.59 6.74 -1.13
N PRO A 322 22.01 7.88 -0.74
CA PRO A 322 20.70 7.95 -0.11
C PRO A 322 19.60 7.26 -0.93
N PHE A 323 18.65 6.63 -0.25
CA PHE A 323 17.47 6.05 -0.88
C PHE A 323 16.54 7.17 -1.33
N ALA A 324 16.50 7.46 -2.62
CA ALA A 324 15.70 8.54 -3.19
C ALA A 324 14.88 8.04 -4.40
N PRO A 325 13.86 7.18 -4.15
CA PRO A 325 13.04 6.64 -5.21
C PRO A 325 12.18 7.73 -5.88
N LEU A 326 11.84 7.50 -7.16
CA LEU A 326 10.74 8.20 -7.81
C LEU A 326 9.47 7.39 -7.58
N PRO A 327 8.52 7.83 -6.72
CA PRO A 327 7.29 7.10 -6.48
C PRO A 327 6.51 6.92 -7.78
N THR A 328 5.91 5.75 -7.97
CA THR A 328 5.04 5.47 -9.11
C THR A 328 3.88 4.62 -8.65
N PHE A 329 2.67 4.94 -9.10
CA PHE A 329 1.51 4.10 -8.87
C PHE A 329 0.60 4.09 -10.10
N TRP A 330 -0.30 3.12 -10.13
CA TRP A 330 -1.42 3.08 -11.04
C TRP A 330 -2.67 2.60 -10.31
N SER A 331 -3.82 2.92 -10.87
CA SER A 331 -5.11 2.38 -10.44
C SER A 331 -5.98 2.16 -11.67
N ASP A 332 -6.45 0.93 -11.83
CA ASP A 332 -7.38 0.56 -12.90
C ASP A 332 -8.78 0.53 -12.31
N GLN A 333 -9.69 1.30 -12.89
CA GLN A 333 -11.08 1.45 -12.45
C GLN A 333 -11.98 1.46 -13.68
N HIS A 334 -13.03 0.65 -13.70
CA HIS A 334 -13.89 0.50 -14.89
C HIS A 334 -13.05 0.24 -16.16
N ASP A 335 -13.09 1.17 -17.10
CA ASP A 335 -12.41 1.17 -18.40
C ASP A 335 -11.32 2.23 -18.53
N PHE A 336 -10.96 2.88 -17.42
CA PHE A 336 -9.90 3.89 -17.39
C PHE A 336 -8.80 3.55 -16.37
N ARG A 337 -7.65 4.17 -16.57
CA ARG A 337 -6.47 4.06 -15.71
C ARG A 337 -6.03 5.41 -15.19
N LEU A 338 -5.67 5.43 -13.92
CA LEU A 338 -4.78 6.43 -13.34
C LEU A 338 -3.34 5.92 -13.44
N GLN A 339 -2.43 6.74 -13.95
CA GLN A 339 -0.99 6.45 -13.95
C GLN A 339 -0.22 7.64 -13.41
N SER A 340 0.58 7.43 -12.37
CA SER A 340 1.33 8.51 -11.71
C SER A 340 2.83 8.25 -11.69
N PHE A 341 3.60 9.34 -11.82
CA PHE A 341 5.03 9.41 -11.55
C PHE A 341 5.30 10.61 -10.65
N GLY A 342 6.17 10.44 -9.66
CA GLY A 342 6.51 11.50 -8.72
C GLY A 342 5.63 11.51 -7.47
N ALA A 343 5.54 12.67 -6.83
CA ALA A 343 4.81 12.89 -5.59
C ALA A 343 3.70 13.97 -5.76
N PRO A 344 2.59 13.65 -6.45
CA PRO A 344 1.50 14.59 -6.71
C PRO A 344 0.99 15.32 -5.46
N VAL A 345 0.91 14.62 -4.34
CA VAL A 345 0.45 15.18 -3.07
C VAL A 345 1.23 16.42 -2.62
N LEU A 346 2.48 16.55 -3.03
CA LEU A 346 3.33 17.71 -2.68
C LEU A 346 3.04 18.95 -3.55
N GLY A 347 2.36 18.79 -4.67
CA GLY A 347 2.00 19.85 -5.60
C GLY A 347 0.50 19.98 -5.86
N LYS A 348 -0.35 19.41 -4.99
CA LYS A 348 -1.80 19.37 -5.19
C LYS A 348 -2.49 20.74 -5.21
N ASP A 349 -1.82 21.78 -4.72
CA ASP A 349 -2.34 23.15 -4.69
C ASP A 349 -1.96 23.95 -5.96
N ASP A 350 -1.07 23.43 -6.83
CA ASP A 350 -0.73 23.99 -8.14
C ASP A 350 -0.77 22.88 -9.21
N VAL A 351 -1.98 22.54 -9.66
CA VAL A 351 -2.25 21.50 -10.65
C VAL A 351 -2.51 22.14 -11.99
N ARG A 352 -1.78 21.70 -13.03
CA ARG A 352 -1.87 22.24 -14.40
C ARG A 352 -2.15 21.13 -15.39
N VAL A 353 -3.09 21.36 -16.31
CA VAL A 353 -3.31 20.46 -17.44
C VAL A 353 -2.11 20.58 -18.39
N LEU A 354 -1.45 19.46 -18.65
CA LEU A 354 -0.31 19.36 -19.56
C LEU A 354 -0.73 18.90 -20.95
N ASP A 355 -1.80 18.10 -21.02
CA ASP A 355 -2.34 17.55 -22.27
C ASP A 355 -3.77 17.05 -22.03
N GLY A 356 -4.64 17.15 -23.03
CA GLY A 356 -6.01 16.63 -23.00
C GLY A 356 -7.01 17.49 -22.22
N ASP A 357 -8.10 16.86 -21.79
CA ASP A 357 -9.23 17.52 -21.13
C ASP A 357 -9.70 16.68 -19.93
N PRO A 358 -9.99 17.28 -18.75
CA PRO A 358 -10.52 16.56 -17.59
C PRO A 358 -11.81 15.77 -17.84
N ASP A 359 -12.66 16.21 -18.77
CA ASP A 359 -13.88 15.49 -19.15
C ASP A 359 -13.60 14.28 -20.06
N GLY A 360 -12.42 14.25 -20.70
CA GLY A 360 -11.89 13.15 -21.51
C GLY A 360 -10.58 12.60 -20.93
N ASP A 361 -9.69 12.14 -21.79
CA ASP A 361 -8.33 11.74 -21.41
C ASP A 361 -7.51 12.97 -21.03
N VAL A 362 -6.86 12.97 -19.87
CA VAL A 362 -6.10 14.12 -19.38
C VAL A 362 -4.77 13.70 -18.74
N LEU A 363 -3.75 14.52 -18.95
CA LEU A 363 -2.47 14.48 -18.25
C LEU A 363 -2.29 15.78 -17.48
N VAL A 364 -2.06 15.68 -16.17
CA VAL A 364 -1.85 16.83 -15.30
C VAL A 364 -0.47 16.79 -14.66
N GLY A 365 0.12 17.97 -14.49
CA GLY A 365 1.36 18.19 -13.74
C GLY A 365 1.05 18.85 -12.40
N TYR A 366 1.75 18.38 -11.38
CA TYR A 366 1.70 18.89 -10.00
C TYR A 366 2.97 19.68 -9.72
N HIS A 367 2.81 20.92 -9.31
CA HIS A 367 3.93 21.83 -9.12
C HIS A 367 4.03 22.29 -7.67
N ARG A 368 5.26 22.43 -7.18
CA ARG A 368 5.57 23.03 -5.90
C ARG A 368 6.72 24.02 -6.12
N ASP A 369 6.51 25.27 -5.70
CA ASP A 369 7.47 26.36 -5.90
C ASP A 369 7.92 26.49 -7.37
N GLY A 370 6.94 26.37 -8.29
CA GLY A 370 7.16 26.44 -9.74
C GLY A 370 7.82 25.21 -10.38
N ARG A 371 8.12 24.15 -9.60
CA ARG A 371 8.78 22.93 -10.07
C ARG A 371 7.80 21.78 -10.19
N LEU A 372 7.93 21.01 -11.24
CA LEU A 372 7.16 19.79 -11.43
C LEU A 372 7.61 18.72 -10.41
N VAL A 373 6.72 18.31 -9.50
CA VAL A 373 6.99 17.30 -8.48
C VAL A 373 6.30 15.97 -8.77
N GLY A 374 5.33 15.96 -9.68
CA GLY A 374 4.64 14.75 -10.09
C GLY A 374 3.75 14.98 -11.30
N VAL A 375 3.37 13.91 -11.96
CA VAL A 375 2.39 13.88 -13.04
C VAL A 375 1.39 12.77 -12.82
N VAL A 376 0.14 13.00 -13.23
CA VAL A 376 -0.90 11.98 -13.23
C VAL A 376 -1.63 12.03 -14.58
N ALA A 377 -1.71 10.88 -15.24
CA ALA A 377 -2.60 10.66 -16.36
C ALA A 377 -3.88 9.99 -15.88
N LEU A 378 -5.03 10.41 -16.39
CA LEU A 378 -6.33 9.80 -16.16
C LEU A 378 -6.99 9.57 -17.52
N GLY A 379 -7.30 8.32 -17.86
CA GLY A 379 -7.96 7.96 -19.12
C GLY A 379 -7.52 6.60 -19.65
N GLY A 380 -7.52 6.46 -20.97
CA GLY A 380 -7.13 5.23 -21.67
C GLY A 380 -5.62 4.96 -21.65
N GLN A 381 -5.22 3.84 -22.25
CA GLN A 381 -3.79 3.42 -22.26
C GLN A 381 -2.86 4.43 -22.93
N ALA A 382 -3.33 5.16 -23.94
CA ALA A 382 -2.51 6.13 -24.67
C ALA A 382 -2.08 7.29 -23.79
N VAL A 383 -3.00 7.87 -22.98
CA VAL A 383 -2.67 8.95 -22.05
C VAL A 383 -1.82 8.43 -20.87
N ALA A 384 -2.11 7.23 -20.37
CA ALA A 384 -1.29 6.59 -19.34
C ALA A 384 0.17 6.40 -19.80
N ALA A 385 0.37 5.99 -21.06
CA ALA A 385 1.71 5.88 -21.66
C ALA A 385 2.39 7.25 -21.81
N SER A 386 1.64 8.32 -22.09
CA SER A 386 2.19 9.67 -22.21
C SER A 386 2.82 10.19 -20.95
N ALA A 387 2.30 9.79 -19.78
CA ALA A 387 2.89 10.16 -18.47
C ALA A 387 4.33 9.63 -18.30
N ALA A 388 4.68 8.51 -18.93
CA ALA A 388 6.01 7.91 -18.81
C ALA A 388 7.13 8.80 -19.36
N ARG A 389 6.85 9.68 -20.32
CA ARG A 389 7.82 10.64 -20.87
C ARG A 389 8.34 11.61 -19.78
N TYR A 390 7.49 11.97 -18.83
CA TYR A 390 7.86 12.86 -17.73
C TYR A 390 8.70 12.18 -16.65
N ARG A 391 8.78 10.86 -16.63
CA ARG A 391 9.65 10.12 -15.69
C ARG A 391 11.11 10.58 -15.78
N THR A 392 11.62 10.75 -17.00
CA THR A 392 13.00 11.19 -17.22
C THR A 392 13.20 12.64 -16.76
N GLU A 393 12.22 13.50 -16.97
CA GLU A 393 12.25 14.88 -16.51
C GLU A 393 12.26 14.96 -14.99
N LEU A 394 11.34 14.26 -14.32
CA LEU A 394 11.27 14.17 -12.87
C LEU A 394 12.54 13.61 -12.22
N LEU A 395 13.21 12.64 -12.90
CA LEU A 395 14.49 12.09 -12.42
C LEU A 395 15.66 13.07 -12.52
N LYS A 396 15.63 14.01 -13.48
CA LYS A 396 16.66 15.02 -13.69
C LYS A 396 16.47 16.28 -12.84
N GLN A 397 15.31 16.48 -12.23
CA GLN A 397 15.04 17.63 -11.38
C GLN A 397 15.99 17.63 -10.17
N PRO A 398 16.62 18.75 -9.82
CA PRO A 398 17.39 18.84 -8.58
C PRO A 398 16.46 18.64 -7.37
N ALA A 399 17.01 18.25 -6.22
CA ALA A 399 16.22 18.15 -4.97
C ALA A 399 15.49 19.47 -4.65
N LEU A 400 14.32 19.38 -4.01
CA LEU A 400 13.67 20.57 -3.45
C LEU A 400 14.59 21.08 -2.32
N THR A 401 14.96 22.34 -2.35
CA THR A 401 15.61 22.99 -1.21
C THR A 401 14.55 23.26 -0.14
N VAL A 402 14.84 22.87 1.10
CA VAL A 402 14.04 23.19 2.29
C VAL A 402 14.18 24.67 2.61
#